data_f48f6fb0af6d4403d164179d27a58eec
#
_entry.id   f48f6fb0af6d4403d164179d27a58eec
#
_cell.length_a   1.000
_cell.length_b   1.000
_cell.length_c   1.000
_cell.angle_alpha   90.00
_cell.angle_beta   90.00
_cell.angle_gamma   90.00
#
_symmetry.space_group_name_H-M   'P 1'
#
loop_
_entity.id
_entity.type
_entity.pdbx_description
1 polymer ?
#
loop_
_entity_poly.entity_id
_entity_poly.type
_entity_poly.pdbx_seq_one_letter_code
_entity_poly.pdbx_strand_id
1 'polypeptide(L)'
;VKAKALGQNVMTAVRPGQLMVKITHDELAALMGGEAAEINLKGQPAVILMSGLQGSGKTTFSAKLANYLQTKKNKKVMMVACDVYRPAAIEQLRVLGEQINAKVYTGEGEANPVVKAQKAIQEAKVYGYDVVIVDTAGRLAVDEQMMQEIAAIKQAINPQETLFVVDAMTGQDAVNTAKEFNDRLDF
;
A
#
# COMPACT_ATOMS: atom_id res chain seq x y z
N VAL A 1 24.37 -14.99 -7.23
CA VAL A 1 24.50 -16.43 -7.54
C VAL A 1 25.91 -16.77 -8.00
N LYS A 2 26.40 -16.24 -9.16
CA LYS A 2 27.72 -16.59 -9.73
C LYS A 2 28.86 -16.41 -8.71
N ALA A 3 28.96 -15.26 -8.05
CA ALA A 3 30.03 -14.98 -7.07
C ALA A 3 29.98 -15.95 -5.89
N LYS A 4 28.81 -16.29 -5.36
CA LYS A 4 28.67 -17.25 -4.26
C LYS A 4 28.95 -18.69 -4.69
N ALA A 5 28.57 -19.07 -5.91
CA ALA A 5 28.87 -20.41 -6.43
C ALA A 5 30.35 -20.65 -6.67
N LEU A 6 31.08 -19.65 -7.17
CA LEU A 6 32.52 -19.75 -7.40
C LEU A 6 33.35 -19.74 -6.10
N GLY A 7 32.84 -19.17 -5.03
CA GLY A 7 33.50 -19.12 -3.73
C GLY A 7 33.26 -20.33 -2.82
N GLN A 8 32.41 -21.27 -3.24
CA GLN A 8 32.06 -22.45 -2.47
C GLN A 8 32.67 -23.73 -3.08
N ASN A 9 32.99 -24.72 -2.26
CA ASN A 9 33.44 -26.03 -2.71
C ASN A 9 32.28 -26.84 -3.32
N VAL A 10 31.67 -26.33 -4.39
CA VAL A 10 30.53 -26.96 -5.07
C VAL A 10 30.93 -28.36 -5.58
N MET A 11 32.16 -28.53 -5.98
CA MET A 11 32.71 -29.81 -6.47
C MET A 11 32.84 -30.86 -5.37
N THR A 12 32.98 -30.44 -4.12
CA THR A 12 33.13 -31.35 -2.95
C THR A 12 31.78 -31.59 -2.23
N ALA A 13 30.69 -30.90 -2.65
CA ALA A 13 29.38 -31.13 -2.09
C ALA A 13 28.85 -32.51 -2.48
N VAL A 14 28.18 -33.19 -1.56
CA VAL A 14 27.56 -34.52 -1.80
C VAL A 14 26.61 -34.53 -2.97
N ARG A 15 25.94 -33.37 -3.25
CA ARG A 15 25.06 -33.19 -4.39
C ARG A 15 25.22 -31.75 -4.94
N PRO A 16 26.22 -31.53 -5.84
CA PRO A 16 26.51 -30.20 -6.36
C PRO A 16 25.32 -29.46 -6.97
N GLY A 17 24.45 -30.18 -7.70
CA GLY A 17 23.24 -29.61 -8.29
C GLY A 17 22.26 -29.07 -7.25
N GLN A 18 22.09 -29.77 -6.13
CA GLN A 18 21.21 -29.30 -5.05
C GLN A 18 21.79 -28.07 -4.34
N LEU A 19 23.11 -28.00 -4.19
CA LEU A 19 23.77 -26.82 -3.65
C LEU A 19 23.55 -25.59 -4.53
N MET A 20 23.64 -25.74 -5.85
CA MET A 20 23.35 -24.66 -6.79
C MET A 20 21.89 -24.20 -6.72
N VAL A 21 20.94 -25.13 -6.60
CA VAL A 21 19.51 -24.79 -6.39
C VAL A 21 19.34 -23.99 -5.09
N LYS A 22 19.96 -24.43 -4.00
CA LYS A 22 19.91 -23.71 -2.72
C LYS A 22 20.50 -22.31 -2.81
N ILE A 23 21.69 -22.15 -3.39
CA ILE A 23 22.33 -20.84 -3.59
C ILE A 23 21.41 -19.91 -4.40
N THR A 24 20.81 -20.43 -5.47
CA THR A 24 19.88 -19.64 -6.30
C THR A 24 18.64 -19.23 -5.51
N HIS A 25 18.04 -20.16 -4.77
CA HIS A 25 16.90 -19.89 -3.90
C HIS A 25 17.23 -18.79 -2.87
N ASP A 26 18.34 -18.94 -2.16
CA ASP A 26 18.74 -18.02 -1.10
C ASP A 26 19.02 -16.61 -1.65
N GLU A 27 19.64 -16.51 -2.84
CA GLU A 27 19.86 -15.22 -3.51
C GLU A 27 18.57 -14.56 -3.98
N LEU A 28 17.61 -15.33 -4.52
CA LEU A 28 16.30 -14.81 -4.91
C LEU A 28 15.51 -14.36 -3.68
N ALA A 29 15.53 -15.13 -2.60
CA ALA A 29 14.88 -14.76 -1.35
C ALA A 29 15.48 -13.46 -0.76
N ALA A 30 16.81 -13.31 -0.80
CA ALA A 30 17.49 -12.10 -0.37
C ALA A 30 17.13 -10.87 -1.22
N LEU A 31 17.00 -11.04 -2.55
CA LEU A 31 16.51 -9.97 -3.43
C LEU A 31 15.08 -9.54 -3.15
N MET A 32 14.25 -10.44 -2.63
CA MET A 32 12.87 -10.16 -2.24
C MET A 32 12.74 -9.60 -0.82
N GLY A 33 13.85 -9.26 -0.16
CA GLY A 33 13.87 -8.66 1.17
C GLY A 33 14.06 -9.65 2.33
N GLY A 34 13.91 -10.96 2.11
CA GLY A 34 14.18 -12.04 3.08
C GLY A 34 13.12 -12.19 4.17
N GLU A 35 12.69 -11.13 4.80
CA GLU A 35 11.71 -11.14 5.90
C GLU A 35 10.47 -10.33 5.55
N ALA A 36 9.32 -10.73 6.13
CA ALA A 36 8.08 -9.98 5.98
C ALA A 36 8.11 -8.73 6.88
N ALA A 37 7.90 -7.54 6.29
CA ALA A 37 7.71 -6.32 7.06
C ALA A 37 6.30 -6.30 7.68
N GLU A 38 6.21 -5.95 8.95
CA GLU A 38 4.92 -5.71 9.61
C GLU A 38 4.45 -4.28 9.36
N ILE A 39 3.15 -4.12 9.16
CA ILE A 39 2.52 -2.79 9.02
C ILE A 39 2.57 -2.07 10.36
N ASN A 40 3.03 -0.83 10.37
CA ASN A 40 3.07 0.01 11.56
C ASN A 40 1.67 0.52 11.92
N LEU A 41 1.09 -0.04 12.94
CA LEU A 41 -0.24 0.33 13.45
C LEU A 41 -0.16 1.16 14.75
N LYS A 42 0.96 1.83 14.99
CA LYS A 42 1.15 2.68 16.18
C LYS A 42 0.48 4.04 15.95
N GLY A 43 -0.71 4.22 16.51
CA GLY A 43 -1.49 5.46 16.40
C GLY A 43 -2.92 5.28 16.89
N GLN A 44 -3.63 6.38 17.15
CA GLN A 44 -5.04 6.38 17.55
C GLN A 44 -5.80 7.52 16.83
N PRO A 45 -6.30 7.23 15.61
CA PRO A 45 -6.11 6.02 14.80
C PRO A 45 -4.72 5.96 14.14
N ALA A 46 -4.25 4.75 13.80
CA ALA A 46 -3.14 4.60 12.85
C ALA A 46 -3.64 4.92 11.45
N VAL A 47 -2.91 5.74 10.70
CA VAL A 47 -3.29 6.18 9.36
C VAL A 47 -2.41 5.50 8.32
N ILE A 48 -3.05 4.87 7.35
CA ILE A 48 -2.39 4.19 6.21
C ILE A 48 -2.78 4.94 4.93
N LEU A 49 -1.80 5.44 4.21
CA LEU A 49 -1.99 6.11 2.92
C LEU A 49 -1.75 5.11 1.80
N MET A 50 -2.72 4.97 0.89
CA MET A 50 -2.61 4.12 -0.29
C MET A 50 -2.20 4.96 -1.49
N SER A 51 -1.13 4.58 -2.18
CA SER A 51 -0.61 5.26 -3.37
C SER A 51 -0.37 4.28 -4.53
N GLY A 52 -0.26 4.78 -5.75
CA GLY A 52 -0.02 3.97 -6.94
C GLY A 52 -0.82 4.44 -8.17
N LEU A 53 -0.53 3.85 -9.33
CA LEU A 53 -1.18 4.20 -10.59
C LEU A 53 -2.64 3.73 -10.67
N GLN A 54 -3.37 4.26 -11.64
CA GLN A 54 -4.72 3.79 -11.96
C GLN A 54 -4.67 2.32 -12.40
N GLY A 55 -5.62 1.51 -11.94
CA GLY A 55 -5.68 0.09 -12.27
C GLY A 55 -4.73 -0.80 -11.46
N SER A 56 -3.83 -0.25 -10.63
CA SER A 56 -2.93 -1.06 -9.79
C SER A 56 -3.63 -1.85 -8.67
N GLY A 57 -4.91 -1.59 -8.43
CA GLY A 57 -5.70 -2.32 -7.45
C GLY A 57 -5.78 -1.66 -6.06
N LYS A 58 -5.43 -0.37 -5.91
CA LYS A 58 -5.47 0.35 -4.61
C LYS A 58 -6.77 0.16 -3.85
N THR A 59 -7.90 0.51 -4.48
CA THR A 59 -9.24 0.43 -3.87
C THR A 59 -9.59 -0.99 -3.43
N THR A 60 -9.29 -1.98 -4.28
CA THR A 60 -9.51 -3.40 -3.94
C THR A 60 -8.59 -3.85 -2.81
N PHE A 61 -7.33 -3.43 -2.83
CA PHE A 61 -6.37 -3.75 -1.78
C PHE A 61 -6.73 -3.07 -0.46
N SER A 62 -7.21 -1.82 -0.49
CA SER A 62 -7.71 -1.11 0.70
C SER A 62 -8.79 -1.92 1.42
N ALA A 63 -9.76 -2.46 0.68
CA ALA A 63 -10.81 -3.30 1.26
C ALA A 63 -10.27 -4.65 1.79
N LYS A 64 -9.36 -5.30 1.06
CA LYS A 64 -8.72 -6.54 1.54
C LYS A 64 -7.90 -6.31 2.80
N LEU A 65 -7.15 -5.21 2.86
CA LEU A 65 -6.39 -4.82 4.04
C LEU A 65 -7.30 -4.51 5.22
N ALA A 66 -8.39 -3.76 4.99
CA ALA A 66 -9.39 -3.48 6.02
C ALA A 66 -9.97 -4.77 6.60
N ASN A 67 -10.39 -5.71 5.74
CA ASN A 67 -10.90 -7.01 6.17
C ASN A 67 -9.86 -7.82 6.96
N TYR A 68 -8.61 -7.83 6.52
CA TYR A 68 -7.52 -8.49 7.24
C TYR A 68 -7.30 -7.89 8.63
N LEU A 69 -7.27 -6.56 8.73
CA LEU A 69 -7.09 -5.86 10.00
C LEU A 69 -8.26 -6.11 10.96
N GLN A 70 -9.50 -6.16 10.46
CA GLN A 70 -10.67 -6.49 11.25
C GLN A 70 -10.64 -7.94 11.73
N THR A 71 -10.42 -8.89 10.82
CA THR A 71 -10.59 -10.32 11.13
C THR A 71 -9.38 -10.96 11.80
N LYS A 72 -8.17 -10.52 11.48
CA LYS A 72 -6.91 -11.11 11.98
C LYS A 72 -6.24 -10.29 13.07
N LYS A 73 -6.43 -8.97 13.08
CA LYS A 73 -5.83 -8.08 14.07
C LYS A 73 -6.86 -7.47 15.04
N ASN A 74 -8.15 -7.79 14.88
CA ASN A 74 -9.28 -7.31 15.70
C ASN A 74 -9.30 -5.77 15.80
N LYS A 75 -9.09 -5.08 14.68
CA LYS A 75 -9.05 -3.61 14.60
C LYS A 75 -10.36 -3.06 14.05
N LYS A 76 -10.83 -1.94 14.60
CA LYS A 76 -11.94 -1.18 14.05
C LYS A 76 -11.41 -0.26 12.95
N VAL A 77 -11.79 -0.53 11.70
CA VAL A 77 -11.20 0.14 10.53
C VAL A 77 -12.21 1.04 9.84
N MET A 78 -11.76 2.24 9.44
CA MET A 78 -12.47 3.15 8.55
C MET A 78 -11.68 3.29 7.24
N MET A 79 -12.36 3.24 6.09
CA MET A 79 -11.77 3.57 4.79
C MET A 79 -12.23 4.95 4.34
N VAL A 80 -11.38 5.68 3.63
CA VAL A 80 -11.66 7.06 3.15
C VAL A 80 -11.53 7.13 1.65
N ALA A 81 -12.58 7.56 0.96
CA ALA A 81 -12.62 7.71 -0.49
C ALA A 81 -12.06 9.07 -0.91
N CYS A 82 -10.74 9.16 -1.10
CA CYS A 82 -10.07 10.39 -1.54
C CYS A 82 -9.90 10.51 -3.07
N ASP A 83 -10.40 9.57 -3.87
CA ASP A 83 -10.52 9.73 -5.32
C ASP A 83 -11.74 10.59 -5.65
N VAL A 84 -11.59 11.91 -5.50
CA VAL A 84 -12.68 12.86 -5.69
C VAL A 84 -13.03 13.10 -7.17
N TYR A 85 -12.19 12.66 -8.08
CA TYR A 85 -12.34 12.87 -9.52
C TYR A 85 -13.24 11.84 -10.20
N ARG A 86 -13.40 10.67 -9.57
CA ARG A 86 -14.14 9.54 -10.13
C ARG A 86 -15.26 9.10 -9.18
N PRO A 87 -16.50 9.55 -9.40
CA PRO A 87 -17.64 9.12 -8.58
C PRO A 87 -17.79 7.59 -8.49
N ALA A 88 -17.49 6.89 -9.59
CA ALA A 88 -17.52 5.43 -9.62
C ALA A 88 -16.48 4.77 -8.68
N ALA A 89 -15.33 5.41 -8.43
CA ALA A 89 -14.34 4.90 -7.48
C ALA A 89 -14.82 5.03 -6.03
N ILE A 90 -15.49 6.13 -5.71
CA ILE A 90 -16.12 6.35 -4.39
C ILE A 90 -17.19 5.27 -4.16
N GLU A 91 -18.05 5.05 -5.14
CA GLU A 91 -19.10 4.03 -5.07
C GLU A 91 -18.51 2.61 -4.96
N GLN A 92 -17.45 2.32 -5.72
CA GLN A 92 -16.76 1.05 -5.62
C GLN A 92 -16.23 0.80 -4.20
N LEU A 93 -15.58 1.80 -3.59
CA LEU A 93 -15.08 1.66 -2.22
C LEU A 93 -16.22 1.48 -1.22
N ARG A 94 -17.36 2.18 -1.43
CA ARG A 94 -18.58 2.05 -0.61
C ARG A 94 -19.11 0.62 -0.63
N VAL A 95 -19.28 0.05 -1.83
CA VAL A 95 -19.78 -1.32 -2.01
C VAL A 95 -18.83 -2.34 -1.37
N LEU A 96 -17.52 -2.18 -1.56
CA LEU A 96 -16.52 -3.03 -0.93
C LEU A 96 -16.55 -2.92 0.60
N GLY A 97 -16.76 -1.72 1.13
CA GLY A 97 -16.92 -1.49 2.56
C GLY A 97 -18.13 -2.20 3.14
N GLU A 98 -19.27 -2.15 2.46
CA GLU A 98 -20.49 -2.86 2.85
C GLU A 98 -20.29 -4.37 2.90
N GLN A 99 -19.58 -4.95 1.91
CA GLN A 99 -19.30 -6.39 1.87
C GLN A 99 -18.50 -6.89 3.07
N ILE A 100 -17.65 -6.05 3.65
CA ILE A 100 -16.78 -6.41 4.78
C ILE A 100 -17.23 -5.77 6.11
N ASN A 101 -18.41 -5.13 6.14
CA ASN A 101 -18.92 -4.36 7.27
C ASN A 101 -17.91 -3.31 7.80
N ALA A 102 -17.15 -2.67 6.91
CA ALA A 102 -16.26 -1.58 7.23
C ALA A 102 -16.90 -0.22 6.89
N LYS A 103 -16.76 0.76 7.79
CA LYS A 103 -17.20 2.13 7.51
C LYS A 103 -16.38 2.73 6.39
N VAL A 104 -17.06 3.35 5.43
CA VAL A 104 -16.45 4.18 4.39
C VAL A 104 -16.85 5.63 4.61
N TYR A 105 -15.86 6.50 4.71
CA TYR A 105 -16.06 7.95 4.73
C TYR A 105 -16.01 8.47 3.30
N THR A 106 -17.14 8.91 2.78
CA THR A 106 -17.27 9.43 1.42
C THR A 106 -17.09 10.95 1.35
N GLY A 107 -17.35 11.65 2.46
CA GLY A 107 -17.22 13.10 2.57
C GLY A 107 -18.05 13.83 1.52
N GLU A 108 -19.37 13.57 1.49
CA GLU A 108 -20.28 14.16 0.50
C GLU A 108 -20.14 15.69 0.44
N GLY A 109 -20.04 16.23 -0.80
CA GLY A 109 -19.86 17.66 -1.05
C GLY A 109 -18.42 18.18 -0.85
N GLU A 110 -17.49 17.39 -0.35
CA GLU A 110 -16.09 17.80 -0.20
C GLU A 110 -15.27 17.39 -1.43
N ALA A 111 -14.88 18.38 -2.22
CA ALA A 111 -14.10 18.19 -3.44
C ALA A 111 -12.59 18.19 -3.19
N ASN A 112 -12.13 18.66 -2.01
CA ASN A 112 -10.70 18.69 -1.69
C ASN A 112 -10.29 17.40 -0.97
N PRO A 113 -9.43 16.56 -1.57
CA PRO A 113 -9.04 15.27 -0.98
C PRO A 113 -8.26 15.43 0.33
N VAL A 114 -7.48 16.52 0.49
CA VAL A 114 -6.72 16.80 1.73
C VAL A 114 -7.70 17.07 2.88
N VAL A 115 -8.66 17.97 2.67
CA VAL A 115 -9.68 18.32 3.68
C VAL A 115 -10.53 17.10 4.02
N LYS A 116 -10.90 16.31 3.01
CA LYS A 116 -11.64 15.06 3.18
C LYS A 116 -10.91 14.07 4.08
N ALA A 117 -9.62 13.84 3.83
CA ALA A 117 -8.80 12.95 4.63
C ALA A 117 -8.68 13.44 6.10
N GLN A 118 -8.46 14.74 6.30
CA GLN A 118 -8.38 15.31 7.64
C GLN A 118 -9.69 15.18 8.42
N LYS A 119 -10.84 15.48 7.79
CA LYS A 119 -12.16 15.32 8.41
C LYS A 119 -12.44 13.87 8.78
N ALA A 120 -12.10 12.93 7.88
CA ALA A 120 -12.25 11.50 8.14
C ALA A 120 -11.44 11.04 9.36
N ILE A 121 -10.19 11.50 9.51
CA ILE A 121 -9.34 11.17 10.66
C ILE A 121 -9.91 11.76 11.95
N GLN A 122 -10.47 12.98 11.90
CA GLN A 122 -11.15 13.57 13.05
C GLN A 122 -12.38 12.76 13.44
N GLU A 123 -13.21 12.38 12.47
CA GLU A 123 -14.37 11.50 12.71
C GLU A 123 -13.93 10.15 13.30
N ALA A 124 -12.87 9.56 12.76
CA ALA A 124 -12.33 8.30 13.24
C ALA A 124 -11.86 8.37 14.70
N LYS A 125 -11.27 9.48 15.12
CA LYS A 125 -10.88 9.73 16.53
C LYS A 125 -12.10 9.80 17.44
N VAL A 126 -13.14 10.52 17.03
CA VAL A 126 -14.39 10.68 17.81
C VAL A 126 -15.10 9.35 18.01
N TYR A 127 -15.17 8.53 16.96
CA TYR A 127 -15.87 7.23 17.01
C TYR A 127 -14.99 6.05 17.41
N GLY A 128 -13.75 6.29 17.81
CA GLY A 128 -12.83 5.28 18.33
C GLY A 128 -12.47 4.22 17.30
N TYR A 129 -12.11 4.64 16.09
CA TYR A 129 -11.49 3.74 15.09
C TYR A 129 -10.02 3.56 15.40
N ASP A 130 -9.53 2.32 15.24
CA ASP A 130 -8.11 1.99 15.45
C ASP A 130 -7.25 2.34 14.24
N VAL A 131 -7.82 2.18 13.03
CA VAL A 131 -7.10 2.35 11.77
C VAL A 131 -7.95 3.12 10.77
N VAL A 132 -7.31 4.03 10.03
CA VAL A 132 -7.89 4.75 8.88
C VAL A 132 -7.06 4.44 7.65
N ILE A 133 -7.70 3.90 6.61
CA ILE A 133 -7.08 3.64 5.31
C ILE A 133 -7.56 4.69 4.32
N VAL A 134 -6.63 5.51 3.83
CA VAL A 134 -6.91 6.61 2.89
C VAL A 134 -6.62 6.12 1.47
N ASP A 135 -7.69 5.86 0.70
CA ASP A 135 -7.61 5.43 -0.70
C ASP A 135 -7.56 6.65 -1.62
N THR A 136 -6.42 6.87 -2.29
CA THR A 136 -6.19 8.04 -3.14
C THR A 136 -6.51 7.78 -4.60
N ALA A 137 -6.70 8.87 -5.36
CA ALA A 137 -6.78 8.80 -6.80
C ALA A 137 -5.52 8.20 -7.41
N GLY A 138 -5.67 7.53 -8.55
CA GLY A 138 -4.57 7.11 -9.41
C GLY A 138 -4.78 7.65 -10.81
N ARG A 139 -3.69 8.00 -11.48
CA ARG A 139 -3.68 8.35 -12.90
C ARG A 139 -2.99 7.27 -13.72
N LEU A 140 -3.15 7.30 -15.05
CA LEU A 140 -2.58 6.31 -15.96
C LEU A 140 -1.05 6.35 -16.00
N ALA A 141 -0.47 7.52 -15.74
CA ALA A 141 0.96 7.72 -15.67
C ALA A 141 1.31 8.64 -14.49
N VAL A 142 2.55 8.61 -14.06
CA VAL A 142 3.06 9.57 -13.05
C VAL A 142 3.07 10.96 -13.68
N ASP A 143 2.38 11.89 -13.07
CA ASP A 143 2.40 13.31 -13.43
C ASP A 143 2.60 14.18 -12.19
N GLU A 144 3.10 15.39 -12.41
CA GLU A 144 3.45 16.31 -11.34
C GLU A 144 2.24 16.69 -10.47
N GLN A 145 1.07 16.86 -11.06
CA GLN A 145 -0.14 17.24 -10.34
C GLN A 145 -0.60 16.12 -9.37
N MET A 146 -0.55 14.87 -9.82
CA MET A 146 -0.87 13.71 -8.97
C MET A 146 0.10 13.60 -7.80
N MET A 147 1.40 13.77 -8.08
CA MET A 147 2.43 13.64 -7.06
C MET A 147 2.32 14.75 -6.01
N GLN A 148 2.04 15.99 -6.44
CA GLN A 148 1.78 17.11 -5.53
C GLN A 148 0.55 16.87 -4.66
N GLU A 149 -0.53 16.33 -5.23
CA GLU A 149 -1.74 16.02 -4.49
C GLU A 149 -1.50 14.94 -3.42
N ILE A 150 -0.85 13.84 -3.79
CA ILE A 150 -0.55 12.75 -2.84
C ILE A 150 0.41 13.25 -1.75
N ALA A 151 1.42 14.04 -2.12
CA ALA A 151 2.34 14.65 -1.16
C ALA A 151 1.62 15.59 -0.19
N ALA A 152 0.69 16.42 -0.70
CA ALA A 152 -0.13 17.31 0.13
C ALA A 152 -1.02 16.51 1.10
N ILE A 153 -1.65 15.43 0.64
CA ILE A 153 -2.41 14.53 1.52
C ILE A 153 -1.47 13.94 2.57
N LYS A 154 -0.34 13.35 2.17
CA LYS A 154 0.64 12.75 3.10
C LYS A 154 1.09 13.75 4.17
N GLN A 155 1.47 14.96 3.78
CA GLN A 155 1.87 16.01 4.71
C GLN A 155 0.76 16.39 5.70
N ALA A 156 -0.48 16.48 5.21
CA ALA A 156 -1.62 16.91 6.02
C ALA A 156 -2.09 15.86 7.03
N ILE A 157 -1.93 14.56 6.72
CA ILE A 157 -2.42 13.48 7.59
C ILE A 157 -1.31 12.78 8.37
N ASN A 158 -0.04 12.99 8.02
CA ASN A 158 1.13 12.38 8.64
C ASN A 158 0.92 10.86 8.91
N PRO A 159 0.82 10.04 7.85
CA PRO A 159 0.46 8.64 7.99
C PRO A 159 1.58 7.84 8.68
N GLN A 160 1.23 6.79 9.43
CA GLN A 160 2.17 5.84 10.01
C GLN A 160 2.74 4.90 8.97
N GLU A 161 1.98 4.67 7.88
CA GLU A 161 2.38 3.85 6.74
C GLU A 161 1.95 4.52 5.43
N THR A 162 2.83 4.47 4.44
CA THR A 162 2.51 4.79 3.05
C THR A 162 2.74 3.54 2.22
N LEU A 163 1.67 2.99 1.64
CA LEU A 163 1.75 1.76 0.85
C LEU A 163 1.63 2.08 -0.63
N PHE A 164 2.65 1.70 -1.39
CA PHE A 164 2.62 1.75 -2.84
C PHE A 164 2.05 0.44 -3.39
N VAL A 165 0.92 0.53 -4.08
CA VAL A 165 0.25 -0.63 -4.69
C VAL A 165 0.61 -0.70 -6.16
N VAL A 166 1.20 -1.82 -6.55
CA VAL A 166 1.64 -2.10 -7.92
C VAL A 166 1.13 -3.45 -8.38
N ASP A 167 0.78 -3.55 -9.66
CA ASP A 167 0.44 -4.83 -10.29
C ASP A 167 1.72 -5.57 -10.66
N ALA A 168 1.88 -6.79 -10.17
CA ALA A 168 3.04 -7.64 -10.47
C ALA A 168 3.21 -7.93 -11.98
N MET A 169 2.15 -7.80 -12.76
CA MET A 169 2.18 -7.99 -14.22
C MET A 169 2.91 -6.87 -14.97
N THR A 170 3.16 -5.72 -14.33
CA THR A 170 3.87 -4.58 -14.96
C THR A 170 5.37 -4.81 -15.10
N GLY A 171 5.92 -5.85 -14.45
CA GLY A 171 7.34 -6.20 -14.60
C GLY A 171 8.30 -5.08 -14.16
N GLN A 172 9.28 -4.75 -15.02
CA GLN A 172 10.31 -3.75 -14.71
C GLN A 172 9.75 -2.34 -14.47
N ASP A 173 8.65 -1.98 -15.14
CA ASP A 173 8.01 -0.67 -14.95
C ASP A 173 7.49 -0.46 -13.53
N ALA A 174 7.18 -1.54 -12.82
CA ALA A 174 6.84 -1.48 -11.40
C ALA A 174 7.97 -0.86 -10.57
N VAL A 175 9.22 -1.27 -10.84
CA VAL A 175 10.41 -0.78 -10.14
C VAL A 175 10.65 0.70 -10.45
N ASN A 176 10.55 1.09 -11.72
CA ASN A 176 10.74 2.47 -12.15
C ASN A 176 9.69 3.39 -11.50
N THR A 177 8.42 2.98 -11.56
CA THR A 177 7.32 3.72 -10.94
C THR A 177 7.46 3.80 -9.42
N ALA A 178 7.82 2.70 -8.75
CA ALA A 178 8.05 2.69 -7.31
C ALA A 178 9.17 3.67 -6.92
N LYS A 179 10.24 3.75 -7.71
CA LYS A 179 11.33 4.70 -7.48
C LYS A 179 10.85 6.15 -7.60
N GLU A 180 10.10 6.49 -8.65
CA GLU A 180 9.55 7.83 -8.81
C GLU A 180 8.63 8.24 -7.65
N PHE A 181 7.78 7.32 -7.18
CA PHE A 181 6.94 7.56 -6.01
C PHE A 181 7.78 7.70 -4.73
N ASN A 182 8.80 6.83 -4.53
CA ASN A 182 9.66 6.89 -3.36
C ASN A 182 10.47 8.18 -3.30
N ASP A 183 11.01 8.64 -4.42
CA ASP A 183 11.78 9.90 -4.50
C ASP A 183 10.95 11.13 -4.08
N ARG A 184 9.62 11.06 -4.18
CA ARG A 184 8.67 12.13 -3.83
C ARG A 184 7.97 11.94 -2.48
N LEU A 185 7.69 10.70 -2.13
CA LEU A 185 6.86 10.39 -0.95
C LEU A 185 7.66 9.80 0.20
N ASP A 186 8.87 9.28 -0.04
CA ASP A 186 9.72 8.65 0.98
C ASP A 186 8.95 7.60 1.80
N PHE A 187 8.74 6.39 1.23
CA PHE A 187 8.00 5.27 1.84
C PHE A 187 8.81 3.97 1.89
#